data_b5b059377903acf921c5566d3ce67977
#
_entry.id   b5b059377903acf921c5566d3ce67977
#
_cell.length_a   1.000
_cell.length_b   1.000
_cell.length_c   1.000
_cell.angle_alpha   90.00
_cell.angle_beta   90.00
_cell.angle_gamma   90.00
#
_symmetry.space_group_name_H-M   'P 1'
#
loop_
_entity.id
_entity.type
_entity.pdbx_description
1 polymer ?
#
loop_
_entity_poly.entity_id
_entity_poly.type
_entity_poly.pdbx_seq_one_letter_code
_entity_poly.pdbx_strand_id
1 'polypeptide(L)'
;MIVNMKDGASEQQIQHIIERIREAGYQAHVTRGTERCIVAAVGSGRRHEIEALQAAPGVDNVVPIAQPYKLVSRQVRPGGTVVDVGGVRIGNGEPVVVIAGPCSVESREQLLTTARAVKSAGARLLRGGAYKPRTSPYDFQGLGEEALELLAEARRETGLPVVTEVMSTEDVDVICEHADMLQVGARNMQNFALLRRLATVDKPVLLKRGPSAT
;
A
#
# COMPACT_ATOMS: atom_id res chain seq x y z
N MET A 1 9.45 18.93 2.02
CA MET A 1 9.11 19.80 3.18
C MET A 1 7.62 19.64 3.44
N ILE A 2 7.17 19.89 4.65
CA ILE A 2 5.74 19.87 5.02
C ILE A 2 5.34 21.28 5.43
N VAL A 3 4.25 21.76 4.88
CA VAL A 3 3.58 22.98 5.32
C VAL A 3 2.32 22.56 6.10
N ASN A 4 2.32 22.79 7.40
CA ASN A 4 1.16 22.56 8.26
C ASN A 4 0.29 23.81 8.23
N MET A 5 -0.99 23.64 7.90
CA MET A 5 -1.96 24.71 7.94
C MET A 5 -2.53 24.87 9.37
N LYS A 6 -2.91 26.08 9.74
CA LYS A 6 -3.63 26.35 10.99
C LYS A 6 -5.00 25.68 10.98
N ASP A 7 -5.52 25.40 12.15
CA ASP A 7 -6.90 24.94 12.30
C ASP A 7 -7.85 26.04 11.75
N GLY A 8 -8.81 25.62 10.92
CA GLY A 8 -9.73 26.54 10.27
C GLY A 8 -9.15 27.36 9.10
N ALA A 9 -7.95 27.00 8.59
CA ALA A 9 -7.43 27.64 7.37
C ALA A 9 -8.43 27.50 6.22
N SER A 10 -8.71 28.60 5.53
CA SER A 10 -9.67 28.62 4.44
C SER A 10 -9.16 27.87 3.21
N GLU A 11 -10.08 27.40 2.36
CA GLU A 11 -9.73 26.72 1.11
C GLU A 11 -8.87 27.61 0.20
N GLN A 12 -9.12 28.93 0.21
CA GLN A 12 -8.32 29.89 -0.54
C GLN A 12 -6.87 29.95 -0.03
N GLN A 13 -6.66 29.90 1.27
CA GLN A 13 -5.30 29.86 1.85
C GLN A 13 -4.58 28.56 1.50
N ILE A 14 -5.28 27.43 1.56
CA ILE A 14 -4.72 26.12 1.17
C ILE A 14 -4.34 26.13 -0.31
N GLN A 15 -5.22 26.62 -1.18
CA GLN A 15 -4.99 26.69 -2.61
C GLN A 15 -3.79 27.59 -2.94
N HIS A 16 -3.68 28.74 -2.29
CA HIS A 16 -2.53 29.63 -2.43
C HIS A 16 -1.20 28.94 -2.08
N ILE A 17 -1.16 28.16 -0.99
CA ILE A 17 0.03 27.39 -0.61
C ILE A 17 0.37 26.32 -1.66
N ILE A 18 -0.63 25.63 -2.21
CA ILE A 18 -0.44 24.64 -3.29
C ILE A 18 0.22 25.30 -4.51
N GLU A 19 -0.26 26.45 -4.92
CA GLU A 19 0.26 27.19 -6.07
C GLU A 19 1.71 27.61 -5.84
N ARG A 20 2.02 28.19 -4.70
CA ARG A 20 3.38 28.58 -4.32
C ARG A 20 4.37 27.41 -4.28
N ILE A 21 3.92 26.24 -3.79
CA ILE A 21 4.72 25.02 -3.79
C ILE A 21 5.02 24.56 -5.23
N ARG A 22 4.03 24.64 -6.13
CA ARG A 22 4.20 24.29 -7.55
C ARG A 22 5.13 25.26 -8.28
N GLU A 23 4.97 26.56 -8.05
CA GLU A 23 5.85 27.61 -8.58
C GLU A 23 7.30 27.42 -8.13
N ALA A 24 7.53 26.98 -6.91
CA ALA A 24 8.84 26.64 -6.38
C ALA A 24 9.47 25.36 -7.00
N GLY A 25 8.75 24.68 -7.90
CA GLY A 25 9.23 23.48 -8.62
C GLY A 25 8.93 22.15 -7.92
N TYR A 26 8.10 22.14 -6.88
CA TYR A 26 7.70 20.92 -6.18
C TYR A 26 6.32 20.42 -6.62
N GLN A 27 6.08 19.11 -6.41
CA GLN A 27 4.73 18.57 -6.43
C GLN A 27 4.06 18.83 -5.08
N ALA A 28 2.83 19.32 -5.09
CA ALA A 28 2.05 19.56 -3.89
C ALA A 28 1.09 18.38 -3.63
N HIS A 29 1.21 17.74 -2.48
CA HIS A 29 0.29 16.70 -2.02
C HIS A 29 -0.45 17.19 -0.79
N VAL A 30 -1.78 17.26 -0.89
CA VAL A 30 -2.65 17.74 0.19
C VAL A 30 -3.20 16.54 0.96
N THR A 31 -3.03 16.57 2.28
CA THR A 31 -3.66 15.61 3.19
C THR A 31 -4.57 16.39 4.12
N ARG A 32 -5.87 16.06 4.10
CA ARG A 32 -6.88 16.64 4.98
C ARG A 32 -7.18 15.67 6.12
N GLY A 33 -6.79 16.05 7.32
CA GLY A 33 -7.18 15.36 8.55
C GLY A 33 -8.49 15.94 9.10
N THR A 34 -8.97 15.36 10.19
CA THR A 34 -10.17 15.85 10.92
C THR A 34 -9.96 17.22 11.57
N GLU A 35 -8.73 17.51 11.98
CA GLU A 35 -8.40 18.76 12.68
C GLU A 35 -7.48 19.68 11.86
N ARG A 36 -6.63 19.14 10.99
CA ARG A 36 -5.61 19.92 10.28
C ARG A 36 -5.48 19.53 8.81
N CYS A 37 -5.15 20.52 7.99
CA CYS A 37 -4.71 20.31 6.61
C CYS A 37 -3.19 20.42 6.52
N ILE A 38 -2.58 19.53 5.74
CA ILE A 38 -1.13 19.43 5.52
C ILE A 38 -0.88 19.48 4.03
N VAL A 39 0.06 20.32 3.59
CA VAL A 39 0.52 20.36 2.19
C VAL A 39 1.98 19.94 2.13
N ALA A 40 2.24 18.76 1.57
CA ALA A 40 3.59 18.23 1.41
C ALA A 40 4.19 18.68 0.08
N ALA A 41 5.37 19.33 0.13
CA ALA A 41 6.18 19.65 -1.03
C ALA A 41 7.15 18.48 -1.33
N VAL A 42 6.88 17.75 -2.42
CA VAL A 42 7.60 16.53 -2.82
C VAL A 42 8.40 16.79 -4.10
N GLY A 43 9.60 16.24 -4.17
CA GLY A 43 10.52 16.45 -5.30
C GLY A 43 11.68 17.35 -4.95
N SER A 44 12.29 17.95 -5.97
CA SER A 44 13.40 18.90 -5.86
C SER A 44 13.00 20.24 -6.48
N GLY A 45 13.29 21.31 -5.77
CA GLY A 45 12.93 22.67 -6.18
C GLY A 45 13.60 23.71 -5.28
N ARG A 46 13.16 24.96 -5.35
CA ARG A 46 13.74 26.09 -4.61
C ARG A 46 13.33 26.05 -3.13
N ARG A 47 14.13 25.38 -2.33
CA ARG A 47 13.86 25.10 -0.91
C ARG A 47 13.56 26.36 -0.09
N HIS A 48 14.32 27.46 -0.31
CA HIS A 48 14.14 28.71 0.42
C HIS A 48 12.76 29.35 0.20
N GLU A 49 12.12 29.11 -0.95
CA GLU A 49 10.76 29.60 -1.22
C GLU A 49 9.71 28.86 -0.38
N ILE A 50 9.91 27.57 -0.13
CA ILE A 50 9.02 26.81 0.75
C ILE A 50 9.24 27.19 2.21
N GLU A 51 10.47 27.45 2.62
CA GLU A 51 10.77 27.96 3.97
C GLU A 51 10.15 29.32 4.22
N ALA A 52 10.10 30.20 3.21
CA ALA A 52 9.45 31.50 3.28
C ALA A 52 7.92 31.42 3.50
N LEU A 53 7.27 30.30 3.17
CA LEU A 53 5.84 30.08 3.43
C LEU A 53 5.49 30.05 4.93
N GLN A 54 6.50 29.95 5.82
CA GLN A 54 6.31 30.07 7.26
C GLN A 54 5.56 31.35 7.65
N ALA A 55 5.73 32.44 6.90
CA ALA A 55 5.09 33.73 7.13
C ALA A 55 3.75 33.89 6.39
N ALA A 56 3.32 32.90 5.60
CA ALA A 56 2.11 33.00 4.79
C ALA A 56 0.84 32.88 5.66
N PRO A 57 -0.23 33.63 5.30
CA PRO A 57 -1.50 33.51 6.00
C PRO A 57 -2.07 32.11 6.00
N GLY A 58 -2.52 31.63 7.15
CA GLY A 58 -3.08 30.28 7.30
C GLY A 58 -2.03 29.18 7.51
N VAL A 59 -0.73 29.46 7.46
CA VAL A 59 0.34 28.52 7.79
C VAL A 59 0.63 28.56 9.29
N ASP A 60 0.68 27.38 9.91
CA ASP A 60 1.10 27.19 11.29
C ASP A 60 2.62 27.07 11.38
N ASN A 61 3.18 26.09 10.65
CA ASN A 61 4.62 25.91 10.58
C ASN A 61 5.06 25.20 9.28
N VAL A 62 6.35 25.35 8.94
CA VAL A 62 7.00 24.68 7.83
C VAL A 62 8.09 23.75 8.38
N VAL A 63 7.93 22.44 8.21
CA VAL A 63 8.85 21.44 8.73
C VAL A 63 9.71 20.86 7.61
N PRO A 64 11.04 20.98 7.67
CA PRO A 64 11.92 20.29 6.76
C PRO A 64 11.90 18.78 7.05
N ILE A 65 11.52 17.95 6.08
CA ILE A 65 11.65 16.50 6.22
C ILE A 65 13.01 16.08 5.69
N ALA A 66 13.86 15.61 6.56
CA ALA A 66 15.17 15.07 6.20
C ALA A 66 15.06 13.63 5.64
N GLN A 67 13.95 12.93 5.91
CA GLN A 67 13.78 11.54 5.53
C GLN A 67 13.27 11.38 4.10
N PRO A 68 13.78 10.40 3.31
CA PRO A 68 13.39 10.18 1.92
C PRO A 68 11.94 9.68 1.76
N TYR A 69 11.32 9.10 2.80
CA TYR A 69 9.97 8.51 2.80
C TYR A 69 8.88 9.49 3.26
N LYS A 70 8.90 10.71 2.77
CA LYS A 70 8.00 11.82 3.19
C LYS A 70 6.52 11.45 3.17
N LEU A 71 6.04 10.84 2.06
CA LEU A 71 4.60 10.58 1.86
C LEU A 71 4.03 9.53 2.81
N VAL A 72 4.86 8.63 3.33
CA VAL A 72 4.44 7.58 4.27
C VAL A 72 4.78 7.91 5.73
N SER A 73 5.40 9.08 5.96
CA SER A 73 5.77 9.54 7.29
C SER A 73 4.53 9.92 8.10
N ARG A 74 4.53 9.60 9.39
CA ARG A 74 3.51 10.07 10.33
C ARG A 74 3.45 11.60 10.47
N GLN A 75 4.51 12.32 10.07
CA GLN A 75 4.49 13.78 10.00
C GLN A 75 3.51 14.28 8.91
N VAL A 76 3.34 13.53 7.83
CA VAL A 76 2.37 13.84 6.76
C VAL A 76 0.99 13.29 7.06
N ARG A 77 0.92 12.15 7.74
CA ARG A 77 -0.35 11.49 8.13
C ARG A 77 -0.36 11.18 9.62
N PRO A 78 -0.54 12.17 10.50
CA PRO A 78 -0.52 11.97 11.96
C PRO A 78 -1.55 10.94 12.44
N GLY A 79 -2.74 10.93 11.84
CA GLY A 79 -3.80 9.96 12.12
C GLY A 79 -3.53 8.55 11.62
N GLY A 80 -2.39 8.31 10.95
CA GLY A 80 -2.06 7.03 10.34
C GLY A 80 -2.74 6.80 8.99
N THR A 81 -2.61 5.59 8.48
CA THR A 81 -3.19 5.18 7.20
C THR A 81 -4.10 3.98 7.41
N VAL A 82 -5.24 3.98 6.74
CA VAL A 82 -6.13 2.83 6.62
C VAL A 82 -6.17 2.43 5.15
N VAL A 83 -5.95 1.15 4.88
CA VAL A 83 -5.97 0.56 3.54
C VAL A 83 -7.22 -0.32 3.43
N ASP A 84 -8.01 -0.13 2.38
CA ASP A 84 -9.13 -1.00 2.06
C ASP A 84 -8.69 -2.14 1.15
N VAL A 85 -9.08 -3.37 1.49
CA VAL A 85 -8.82 -4.57 0.70
C VAL A 85 -10.13 -5.30 0.50
N GLY A 86 -10.81 -5.02 -0.59
CA GLY A 86 -12.10 -5.66 -0.90
C GLY A 86 -13.15 -5.45 0.18
N GLY A 87 -13.22 -4.26 0.77
CA GLY A 87 -14.13 -3.90 1.86
C GLY A 87 -13.61 -4.23 3.26
N VAL A 88 -12.40 -4.78 3.39
CA VAL A 88 -11.75 -5.03 4.69
C VAL A 88 -10.74 -3.91 4.97
N ARG A 89 -10.98 -3.13 6.00
CA ARG A 89 -10.13 -2.01 6.40
C ARG A 89 -8.99 -2.48 7.29
N ILE A 90 -7.76 -2.11 6.92
CA ILE A 90 -6.52 -2.49 7.63
C ILE A 90 -5.74 -1.21 7.95
N GLY A 91 -5.45 -0.97 9.21
CA GLY A 91 -4.62 0.18 9.57
C GLY A 91 -4.88 0.75 10.94
N ASN A 92 -4.53 2.02 11.11
CA ASN A 92 -4.59 2.69 12.41
C ASN A 92 -6.04 2.84 12.90
N GLY A 93 -6.30 2.38 14.12
CA GLY A 93 -7.63 2.43 14.74
C GLY A 93 -8.59 1.32 14.32
N GLU A 94 -8.24 0.51 13.32
CA GLU A 94 -9.05 -0.63 12.91
C GLU A 94 -8.72 -1.89 13.75
N PRO A 95 -9.65 -2.81 13.92
CA PRO A 95 -9.38 -4.10 14.54
C PRO A 95 -8.29 -4.89 13.82
N VAL A 96 -7.61 -5.78 14.53
CA VAL A 96 -6.63 -6.68 13.93
C VAL A 96 -7.29 -7.58 12.90
N VAL A 97 -6.75 -7.59 11.69
CA VAL A 97 -7.23 -8.39 10.57
C VAL A 97 -6.38 -9.65 10.43
N VAL A 98 -7.03 -10.82 10.48
CA VAL A 98 -6.39 -12.11 10.24
C VAL A 98 -6.45 -12.43 8.75
N ILE A 99 -5.27 -12.65 8.17
CA ILE A 99 -5.05 -13.14 6.80
C ILE A 99 -4.58 -14.58 6.92
N ALA A 100 -5.37 -15.54 6.48
CA ALA A 100 -5.06 -16.97 6.64
C ALA A 100 -5.30 -17.76 5.35
N GLY A 101 -4.66 -18.92 5.24
CA GLY A 101 -4.78 -19.81 4.08
C GLY A 101 -3.51 -20.62 3.81
N PRO A 102 -3.49 -21.42 2.76
CA PRO A 102 -2.38 -22.32 2.50
C PRO A 102 -1.13 -21.55 2.04
N CYS A 103 0.05 -22.11 2.35
CA CYS A 103 1.30 -21.55 1.84
C CYS A 103 1.36 -21.59 0.31
N SER A 104 0.86 -22.66 -0.28
CA SER A 104 0.73 -22.87 -1.72
C SER A 104 -0.64 -23.41 -2.06
N VAL A 105 -1.19 -23.01 -3.19
CA VAL A 105 -2.34 -23.65 -3.79
C VAL A 105 -1.84 -24.89 -4.52
N GLU A 106 -2.24 -26.08 -4.06
CA GLU A 106 -1.76 -27.36 -4.57
C GLU A 106 -2.88 -28.17 -5.26
N SER A 107 -4.12 -27.92 -4.86
CA SER A 107 -5.30 -28.49 -5.52
C SER A 107 -6.55 -27.65 -5.17
N ARG A 108 -7.59 -27.82 -5.97
CA ARG A 108 -8.91 -27.21 -5.73
C ARG A 108 -9.48 -27.66 -4.38
N GLU A 109 -9.41 -28.95 -4.06
CA GLU A 109 -9.96 -29.52 -2.82
C GLU A 109 -9.24 -28.95 -1.59
N GLN A 110 -7.90 -28.93 -1.60
CA GLN A 110 -7.11 -28.36 -0.52
C GLN A 110 -7.47 -26.90 -0.29
N LEU A 111 -7.54 -26.08 -1.37
CA LEU A 111 -7.81 -24.65 -1.26
C LEU A 111 -9.21 -24.38 -0.71
N LEU A 112 -10.26 -24.99 -1.28
CA LEU A 112 -11.63 -24.73 -0.87
C LEU A 112 -11.91 -25.20 0.55
N THR A 113 -11.38 -26.37 0.93
CA THR A 113 -11.49 -26.89 2.31
C THR A 113 -10.80 -25.93 3.28
N THR A 114 -9.59 -25.45 2.96
CA THR A 114 -8.87 -24.48 3.79
C THR A 114 -9.61 -23.15 3.85
N ALA A 115 -10.11 -22.64 2.72
CA ALA A 115 -10.81 -21.35 2.66
C ALA A 115 -12.07 -21.34 3.54
N ARG A 116 -12.88 -22.42 3.51
CA ARG A 116 -14.04 -22.57 4.40
C ARG A 116 -13.64 -22.61 5.87
N ALA A 117 -12.59 -23.39 6.19
CA ALA A 117 -12.13 -23.52 7.57
C ALA A 117 -11.60 -22.19 8.14
N VAL A 118 -10.76 -21.46 7.39
CA VAL A 118 -10.24 -20.16 7.86
C VAL A 118 -11.34 -19.10 7.94
N LYS A 119 -12.32 -19.11 7.02
CA LYS A 119 -13.52 -18.26 7.11
C LYS A 119 -14.28 -18.51 8.39
N SER A 120 -14.58 -19.79 8.68
CA SER A 120 -15.29 -20.20 9.90
C SER A 120 -14.53 -19.83 11.18
N ALA A 121 -13.19 -19.85 11.13
CA ALA A 121 -12.32 -19.45 12.22
C ALA A 121 -12.18 -17.92 12.38
N GLY A 122 -12.82 -17.11 11.54
CA GLY A 122 -12.85 -15.65 11.66
C GLY A 122 -11.77 -14.91 10.84
N ALA A 123 -11.07 -15.59 9.92
CA ALA A 123 -10.21 -14.88 8.97
C ALA A 123 -11.03 -13.91 8.12
N ARG A 124 -10.42 -12.78 7.81
CA ARG A 124 -11.04 -11.72 7.02
C ARG A 124 -10.50 -11.67 5.57
N LEU A 125 -9.31 -12.22 5.31
CA LEU A 125 -8.74 -12.38 3.98
C LEU A 125 -8.20 -13.82 3.81
N LEU A 126 -8.30 -14.33 2.58
CA LEU A 126 -7.72 -15.61 2.18
C LEU A 126 -6.34 -15.36 1.55
N ARG A 127 -5.32 -16.00 2.07
CA ARG A 127 -3.98 -16.00 1.46
C ARG A 127 -3.70 -17.35 0.82
N GLY A 128 -3.24 -17.34 -0.44
CA GLY A 128 -2.76 -18.54 -1.14
C GLY A 128 -1.66 -18.19 -2.13
N GLY A 129 -0.56 -18.93 -2.15
CA GLY A 129 0.50 -18.73 -3.12
C GLY A 129 0.17 -19.41 -4.44
N ALA A 130 -0.05 -18.65 -5.52
CA ALA A 130 -0.21 -19.17 -6.87
C ALA A 130 1.13 -19.54 -7.48
N TYR A 131 2.12 -18.72 -7.27
CA TYR A 131 3.51 -18.90 -7.66
C TYR A 131 4.38 -19.14 -6.42
N LYS A 132 5.47 -19.93 -6.58
CA LYS A 132 6.36 -20.25 -5.46
C LYS A 132 7.81 -19.89 -5.79
N PRO A 133 8.45 -18.99 -5.00
CA PRO A 133 9.86 -18.70 -5.17
C PRO A 133 10.70 -19.89 -4.69
N ARG A 134 11.28 -20.63 -5.63
CA ARG A 134 12.15 -21.76 -5.36
C ARG A 134 13.55 -21.48 -5.88
N THR A 135 14.55 -22.04 -5.21
CA THR A 135 15.95 -21.96 -5.63
C THR A 135 16.31 -23.06 -6.65
N SER A 136 15.61 -24.17 -6.60
CA SER A 136 15.77 -25.29 -7.54
C SER A 136 14.66 -25.24 -8.60
N PRO A 137 15.01 -25.37 -9.90
CA PRO A 137 14.03 -25.46 -10.97
C PRO A 137 13.23 -26.78 -10.96
N TYR A 138 13.68 -27.76 -10.19
CA TYR A 138 13.00 -29.07 -10.05
C TYR A 138 11.95 -29.08 -8.95
N ASP A 139 11.92 -28.06 -8.10
CA ASP A 139 10.91 -27.92 -7.05
C ASP A 139 9.57 -27.46 -7.64
N PHE A 140 8.49 -27.72 -6.92
CA PHE A 140 7.16 -27.25 -7.28
C PHE A 140 7.12 -25.71 -7.33
N GLN A 141 6.85 -25.16 -8.52
CA GLN A 141 6.85 -23.72 -8.78
C GLN A 141 5.50 -23.03 -8.51
N GLY A 142 4.49 -23.79 -8.07
CA GLY A 142 3.09 -23.36 -7.98
C GLY A 142 2.28 -23.79 -9.20
N LEU A 143 0.96 -23.65 -9.11
CA LEU A 143 0.04 -23.94 -10.23
C LEU A 143 -0.12 -22.74 -11.19
N GLY A 144 0.49 -21.58 -10.88
CA GLY A 144 0.43 -20.39 -11.73
C GLY A 144 -0.99 -19.87 -11.92
N GLU A 145 -1.39 -19.63 -13.17
CA GLU A 145 -2.69 -19.08 -13.53
C GLU A 145 -3.86 -19.97 -13.06
N GLU A 146 -3.72 -21.30 -13.13
CA GLU A 146 -4.73 -22.22 -12.58
C GLU A 146 -5.01 -21.93 -11.10
N ALA A 147 -3.97 -21.66 -10.30
CA ALA A 147 -4.15 -21.29 -8.91
C ALA A 147 -4.86 -19.95 -8.73
N LEU A 148 -4.65 -18.99 -9.65
CA LEU A 148 -5.35 -17.71 -9.61
C LEU A 148 -6.85 -17.90 -9.84
N GLU A 149 -7.24 -18.75 -10.80
CA GLU A 149 -8.63 -19.10 -11.04
C GLU A 149 -9.28 -19.79 -9.82
N LEU A 150 -8.57 -20.72 -9.20
CA LEU A 150 -9.00 -21.41 -7.97
C LEU A 150 -9.16 -20.43 -6.80
N LEU A 151 -8.25 -19.46 -6.65
CA LEU A 151 -8.37 -18.40 -5.64
C LEU A 151 -9.58 -17.51 -5.89
N ALA A 152 -9.87 -17.18 -7.16
CA ALA A 152 -11.07 -16.43 -7.51
C ALA A 152 -12.35 -17.27 -7.24
N GLU A 153 -12.33 -18.58 -7.44
CA GLU A 153 -13.42 -19.48 -7.04
C GLU A 153 -13.63 -19.47 -5.53
N ALA A 154 -12.55 -19.63 -4.76
CA ALA A 154 -12.59 -19.59 -3.30
C ALA A 154 -13.13 -18.24 -2.77
N ARG A 155 -12.76 -17.11 -3.41
CA ARG A 155 -13.33 -15.79 -3.10
C ARG A 155 -14.83 -15.75 -3.34
N ARG A 156 -15.31 -16.23 -4.49
CA ARG A 156 -16.75 -16.27 -4.78
C ARG A 156 -17.53 -17.11 -3.77
N GLU A 157 -16.96 -18.22 -3.34
CA GLU A 157 -17.62 -19.12 -2.39
C GLU A 157 -17.63 -18.59 -0.96
N THR A 158 -16.52 -18.03 -0.51
CA THR A 158 -16.34 -17.62 0.89
C THR A 158 -16.60 -16.15 1.14
N GLY A 159 -16.53 -15.31 0.12
CA GLY A 159 -16.55 -13.85 0.24
C GLY A 159 -15.27 -13.27 0.86
N LEU A 160 -14.19 -14.06 1.01
CA LEU A 160 -12.91 -13.57 1.51
C LEU A 160 -12.13 -12.90 0.39
N PRO A 161 -11.71 -11.64 0.52
CA PRO A 161 -10.76 -11.04 -0.40
C PRO A 161 -9.44 -11.84 -0.45
N VAL A 162 -8.82 -11.89 -1.62
CA VAL A 162 -7.66 -12.75 -1.91
C VAL A 162 -6.35 -11.99 -1.84
N VAL A 163 -5.36 -12.61 -1.18
CA VAL A 163 -3.96 -12.16 -1.16
C VAL A 163 -3.09 -13.23 -1.78
N THR A 164 -2.32 -12.89 -2.82
CA THR A 164 -1.35 -13.80 -3.44
C THR A 164 -0.04 -13.10 -3.75
N GLU A 165 1.05 -13.89 -3.82
CA GLU A 165 2.39 -13.35 -4.06
C GLU A 165 2.64 -13.11 -5.54
N VAL A 166 3.16 -11.92 -5.86
CA VAL A 166 3.68 -11.56 -7.17
C VAL A 166 5.21 -11.62 -7.13
N MET A 167 5.83 -12.27 -8.13
CA MET A 167 7.28 -12.49 -8.16
C MET A 167 7.97 -11.78 -9.31
N SER A 168 7.30 -11.58 -10.42
CA SER A 168 7.85 -10.95 -11.62
C SER A 168 7.01 -9.75 -12.09
N THR A 169 7.58 -8.90 -12.93
CA THR A 169 6.89 -7.75 -13.53
C THR A 169 5.84 -8.18 -14.55
N GLU A 170 6.05 -9.33 -15.18
CA GLU A 170 5.19 -9.90 -16.22
C GLU A 170 3.87 -10.41 -15.64
N ASP A 171 3.90 -10.96 -14.41
CA ASP A 171 2.73 -11.56 -13.77
C ASP A 171 1.80 -10.52 -13.12
N VAL A 172 2.21 -9.24 -13.03
CA VAL A 172 1.46 -8.22 -12.27
C VAL A 172 0.03 -8.08 -12.78
N ASP A 173 -0.17 -8.02 -14.10
CA ASP A 173 -1.49 -7.76 -14.68
C ASP A 173 -2.45 -8.93 -14.44
N VAL A 174 -2.03 -10.15 -14.74
CA VAL A 174 -2.85 -11.34 -14.54
C VAL A 174 -3.19 -11.55 -13.07
N ILE A 175 -2.25 -11.29 -12.16
CA ILE A 175 -2.51 -11.39 -10.72
C ILE A 175 -3.50 -10.30 -10.26
N CYS A 176 -3.42 -9.08 -10.79
CA CYS A 176 -4.36 -8.00 -10.46
C CYS A 176 -5.80 -8.31 -10.82
N GLU A 177 -6.06 -9.13 -11.83
CA GLU A 177 -7.41 -9.56 -12.21
C GLU A 177 -8.03 -10.49 -11.15
N HIS A 178 -7.21 -11.28 -10.48
CA HIS A 178 -7.66 -12.33 -9.56
C HIS A 178 -7.51 -12.00 -8.07
N ALA A 179 -6.58 -11.11 -7.70
CA ALA A 179 -6.27 -10.78 -6.31
C ALA A 179 -6.76 -9.39 -5.90
N ASP A 180 -7.11 -9.24 -4.62
CA ASP A 180 -7.52 -7.98 -4.00
C ASP A 180 -6.35 -7.25 -3.33
N MET A 181 -5.27 -7.98 -3.00
CA MET A 181 -4.02 -7.47 -2.47
C MET A 181 -2.84 -8.27 -3.03
N LEU A 182 -1.78 -7.58 -3.42
CA LEU A 182 -0.56 -8.17 -3.95
C LEU A 182 0.48 -8.33 -2.84
N GLN A 183 0.97 -9.55 -2.62
CA GLN A 183 2.07 -9.77 -1.67
C GLN A 183 3.42 -9.71 -2.39
N VAL A 184 4.35 -8.93 -1.84
CA VAL A 184 5.77 -8.97 -2.23
C VAL A 184 6.53 -9.78 -1.18
N GLY A 185 7.12 -10.89 -1.59
CA GLY A 185 7.90 -11.75 -0.70
C GLY A 185 9.19 -11.08 -0.21
N ALA A 186 9.72 -11.54 0.91
CA ALA A 186 10.91 -10.97 1.52
C ALA A 186 12.15 -10.98 0.61
N ARG A 187 12.27 -11.99 -0.28
CA ARG A 187 13.34 -12.06 -1.28
C ARG A 187 13.26 -10.95 -2.34
N ASN A 188 12.04 -10.44 -2.59
CA ASN A 188 11.76 -9.39 -3.57
C ASN A 188 11.61 -7.99 -2.94
N MET A 189 11.88 -7.82 -1.65
CA MET A 189 11.72 -6.51 -0.99
C MET A 189 12.62 -5.42 -1.59
N GLN A 190 13.72 -5.79 -2.25
CA GLN A 190 14.64 -4.91 -2.95
C GLN A 190 14.60 -5.07 -4.48
N ASN A 191 13.62 -5.78 -5.01
CA ASN A 191 13.38 -5.84 -6.45
C ASN A 191 12.71 -4.54 -6.91
N PHE A 192 13.53 -3.50 -7.12
CA PHE A 192 13.04 -2.17 -7.46
C PHE A 192 12.33 -2.11 -8.82
N ALA A 193 12.60 -3.04 -9.74
CA ALA A 193 11.85 -3.13 -10.99
C ALA A 193 10.40 -3.56 -10.70
N LEU A 194 10.21 -4.60 -9.91
CA LEU A 194 8.89 -5.06 -9.46
C LEU A 194 8.17 -3.98 -8.65
N LEU A 195 8.85 -3.34 -7.67
CA LEU A 195 8.23 -2.29 -6.86
C LEU A 195 7.77 -1.10 -7.69
N ARG A 196 8.54 -0.68 -8.71
CA ARG A 196 8.12 0.38 -9.65
C ARG A 196 6.91 -0.04 -10.47
N ARG A 197 6.86 -1.29 -10.92
CA ARG A 197 5.70 -1.82 -11.65
C ARG A 197 4.44 -1.84 -10.77
N LEU A 198 4.57 -2.29 -9.52
CA LEU A 198 3.47 -2.28 -8.55
C LEU A 198 2.95 -0.88 -8.20
N ALA A 199 3.80 0.13 -8.28
CA ALA A 199 3.38 1.52 -8.07
C ALA A 199 2.46 2.07 -9.19
N THR A 200 2.31 1.36 -10.30
CA THR A 200 1.45 1.76 -11.44
C THR A 200 0.09 1.07 -11.45
N VAL A 201 -0.18 0.18 -10.50
CA VAL A 201 -1.47 -0.52 -10.37
C VAL A 201 -2.24 -0.02 -9.16
N ASP A 202 -3.56 -0.02 -9.26
CA ASP A 202 -4.45 0.41 -8.18
C ASP A 202 -4.86 -0.80 -7.30
N LYS A 203 -3.87 -1.43 -6.67
CA LYS A 203 -4.07 -2.53 -5.73
C LYS A 203 -3.25 -2.33 -4.47
N PRO A 204 -3.77 -2.64 -3.29
CA PRO A 204 -2.99 -2.69 -2.07
C PRO A 204 -1.82 -3.66 -2.16
N VAL A 205 -0.70 -3.32 -1.52
CA VAL A 205 0.51 -4.14 -1.50
C VAL A 205 0.89 -4.52 -0.07
N LEU A 206 1.06 -5.82 0.16
CA LEU A 206 1.63 -6.38 1.39
C LEU A 206 3.12 -6.64 1.18
N LEU A 207 3.96 -5.71 1.58
CA LEU A 207 5.42 -5.86 1.49
C LEU A 207 5.97 -6.60 2.71
N LYS A 208 6.51 -7.80 2.50
CA LYS A 208 7.25 -8.55 3.54
C LYS A 208 8.70 -8.09 3.57
N ARG A 209 9.17 -7.71 4.74
CA ARG A 209 10.59 -7.36 4.95
C ARG A 209 11.41 -8.61 5.26
N GLY A 210 12.70 -8.59 4.88
CA GLY A 210 13.64 -9.64 5.22
C GLY A 210 13.95 -9.70 6.72
N PRO A 211 14.54 -10.82 7.22
CA PRO A 211 14.78 -11.02 8.65
C PRO A 211 15.63 -9.96 9.33
N SER A 212 16.57 -9.35 8.58
CA SER A 212 17.47 -8.32 9.08
C SER A 212 17.05 -6.89 8.70
N ALA A 213 15.85 -6.73 8.11
CA ALA A 213 15.35 -5.40 7.75
C ALA A 213 14.76 -4.69 8.97
N THR A 214 15.08 -3.41 9.10
CA THR A 214 14.51 -2.49 10.11
C THR A 214 13.15 -1.98 9.69
#